data_894b4a2e137249db904ee48747bfaf0c
#
_entry.id   894b4a2e137249db904ee48747bfaf0c
#
_cell.length_a   1.000
_cell.length_b   1.000
_cell.length_c   1.000
_cell.angle_alpha   90.00
_cell.angle_beta   90.00
_cell.angle_gamma   90.00
#
_symmetry.space_group_name_H-M   'P 1'
#
loop_
_entity.id
_entity.type
_entity.pdbx_description
1 polymer ?
#
loop_
_entity_poly.entity_id
_entity_poly.type
_entity_poly.pdbx_seq_one_letter_code
_entity_poly.pdbx_strand_id
1 'polypeptide(L)'
;MTGRAGMLPGVVVAVLAASAAPDLGRAQAPLARDQVLAALARATPQHPADFTGMDLSGLDLAGIDFKRANLTKCRLVRTNLAKAQLSSVTLTDAVATEADFTSANLDVAVAYRVDLRRAVLRDASVFAVILYDADLSDADLSGARLIGPMNNAKAQRAKFIRANLGVDPGNQGMGIMRVDAISVDFSGADLTGANLRKVLLVRADLTGADLTDADLTGADLLGAILRNIRGRDSIRGLDRAVHADQAVFND
;
A
#
# COMPACT_ATOMS: atom_id res chain seq x y z
N MET A 1 23.56 -14.54 61.61
CA MET A 1 22.92 -15.41 60.60
C MET A 1 22.49 -14.52 59.41
N THR A 2 23.27 -14.53 58.39
CA THR A 2 23.21 -13.60 57.23
C THR A 2 22.39 -14.27 56.12
N GLY A 3 21.22 -13.74 55.85
CA GLY A 3 20.39 -14.13 54.71
C GLY A 3 20.89 -13.47 53.42
N ARG A 4 21.41 -14.26 52.48
CA ARG A 4 21.73 -13.82 51.10
C ARG A 4 20.45 -13.69 50.32
N ALA A 5 20.09 -12.48 49.89
CA ALA A 5 19.13 -12.21 48.85
C ALA A 5 19.76 -12.54 47.48
N GLY A 6 19.19 -13.52 46.80
CA GLY A 6 19.59 -13.89 45.45
C GLY A 6 19.15 -12.80 44.44
N MET A 7 20.12 -12.19 43.82
CA MET A 7 19.94 -11.25 42.72
C MET A 7 19.70 -12.04 41.43
N LEU A 8 18.50 -11.97 40.85
CA LEU A 8 18.22 -12.49 39.52
C LEU A 8 19.01 -11.66 38.48
N PRO A 9 19.59 -12.28 37.44
CA PRO A 9 20.32 -11.55 36.44
C PRO A 9 19.37 -10.67 35.64
N GLY A 10 19.54 -9.35 35.74
CA GLY A 10 18.83 -8.39 34.94
C GLY A 10 19.18 -8.59 33.47
N VAL A 11 18.14 -8.80 32.66
CA VAL A 11 18.24 -8.72 31.20
C VAL A 11 18.62 -7.28 30.84
N VAL A 12 19.86 -7.07 30.51
CA VAL A 12 20.32 -5.79 29.94
C VAL A 12 19.73 -5.69 28.53
N VAL A 13 18.62 -5.00 28.41
CA VAL A 13 18.15 -4.54 27.11
C VAL A 13 19.06 -3.40 26.70
N ALA A 14 20.01 -3.66 25.82
CA ALA A 14 20.83 -2.64 25.22
C ALA A 14 19.91 -1.63 24.51
N VAL A 15 19.81 -0.44 25.11
CA VAL A 15 19.30 0.74 24.40
C VAL A 15 20.36 1.06 23.36
N LEU A 16 20.09 0.73 22.09
CA LEU A 16 20.90 1.18 20.97
C LEU A 16 20.74 2.70 20.86
N ALA A 17 21.64 3.43 21.52
CA ALA A 17 21.84 4.84 21.27
C ALA A 17 22.33 5.00 19.83
N ALA A 18 21.56 5.70 19.02
CA ALA A 18 21.92 6.05 17.64
C ALA A 18 23.13 6.99 17.65
N SER A 19 24.32 6.46 17.35
CA SER A 19 25.44 7.24 16.85
C SER A 19 26.44 6.36 16.10
N ALA A 20 26.04 5.94 14.90
CA ALA A 20 26.94 5.59 13.80
C ALA A 20 26.11 5.60 12.52
N ALA A 21 26.59 6.25 11.47
CA ALA A 21 26.00 6.15 10.15
C ALA A 21 25.85 4.67 9.77
N PRO A 22 24.70 4.23 9.23
CA PRO A 22 24.54 2.82 8.89
C PRO A 22 25.55 2.46 7.81
N ASP A 23 26.39 1.49 8.12
CA ASP A 23 27.22 0.79 7.14
C ASP A 23 26.27 0.05 6.18
N LEU A 24 26.14 0.55 4.94
CA LEU A 24 25.22 0.06 3.91
C LEU A 24 25.56 -1.36 3.40
N GLY A 25 26.46 -2.08 4.05
CA GLY A 25 26.96 -3.39 3.62
C GLY A 25 26.59 -4.59 4.49
N ARG A 26 26.02 -4.41 5.67
CA ARG A 26 25.70 -5.51 6.56
C ARG A 26 24.19 -5.67 6.70
N ALA A 27 23.63 -6.72 6.11
CA ALA A 27 22.25 -7.09 6.34
C ALA A 27 22.04 -7.25 7.86
N GLN A 28 21.25 -6.37 8.47
CA GLN A 28 20.85 -6.55 9.87
C GLN A 28 20.08 -7.87 9.99
N ALA A 29 20.35 -8.64 11.04
CA ALA A 29 19.56 -9.84 11.32
C ALA A 29 18.08 -9.44 11.54
N PRO A 30 17.13 -10.23 11.03
CA PRO A 30 15.72 -9.95 11.26
C PRO A 30 15.41 -9.81 12.74
N LEU A 31 14.53 -8.86 13.09
CA LEU A 31 14.02 -8.74 14.45
C LEU A 31 13.23 -9.98 14.82
N ALA A 32 13.23 -10.34 16.10
CA ALA A 32 12.28 -11.31 16.61
C ALA A 32 10.89 -10.66 16.83
N ARG A 33 9.83 -11.42 16.63
CA ARG A 33 8.44 -10.95 16.86
C ARG A 33 8.26 -10.29 18.23
N ASP A 34 8.81 -10.88 19.29
CA ASP A 34 8.68 -10.37 20.66
C ASP A 34 9.36 -9.00 20.83
N GLN A 35 10.44 -8.73 20.09
CA GLN A 35 11.08 -7.41 20.09
C GLN A 35 10.18 -6.36 19.46
N VAL A 36 9.50 -6.68 18.35
CA VAL A 36 8.51 -5.81 17.72
C VAL A 36 7.37 -5.51 18.68
N LEU A 37 6.80 -6.55 19.31
CA LEU A 37 5.70 -6.40 20.28
C LEU A 37 6.11 -5.56 21.49
N ALA A 38 7.32 -5.77 22.02
CA ALA A 38 7.85 -4.98 23.14
C ALA A 38 8.05 -3.50 22.78
N ALA A 39 8.49 -3.21 21.55
CA ALA A 39 8.62 -1.83 21.06
C ALA A 39 7.24 -1.16 20.93
N LEU A 40 6.27 -1.86 20.32
CA LEU A 40 4.90 -1.38 20.17
C LEU A 40 4.18 -1.21 21.50
N ALA A 41 4.45 -2.07 22.50
CA ALA A 41 3.88 -1.93 23.84
C ALA A 41 4.30 -0.64 24.54
N ARG A 42 5.50 -0.14 24.25
CA ARG A 42 6.05 1.13 24.80
C ARG A 42 5.64 2.35 24.01
N ALA A 43 5.14 2.16 22.77
CA ALA A 43 4.76 3.24 21.89
C ALA A 43 3.55 3.99 22.40
N THR A 44 3.57 5.31 22.25
CA THR A 44 2.47 6.22 22.51
C THR A 44 2.20 7.06 21.25
N PRO A 45 1.04 7.75 21.13
CA PRO A 45 0.79 8.65 19.98
C PRO A 45 1.83 9.75 19.79
N GLN A 46 2.47 10.20 20.89
CA GLN A 46 3.52 11.23 20.88
C GLN A 46 4.91 10.65 20.60
N HIS A 47 5.12 9.38 20.91
CA HIS A 47 6.37 8.66 20.70
C HIS A 47 6.06 7.30 20.05
N PRO A 48 5.74 7.28 18.77
CA PRO A 48 5.49 6.03 18.05
C PRO A 48 6.74 5.17 17.99
N ALA A 49 6.55 3.86 17.83
CA ALA A 49 7.69 2.96 17.66
C ALA A 49 8.44 3.29 16.36
N ASP A 50 9.75 3.25 16.40
CA ASP A 50 10.61 3.50 15.24
C ASP A 50 11.32 2.20 14.83
N PHE A 51 10.98 1.72 13.65
CA PHE A 51 11.57 0.55 13.00
C PHE A 51 12.35 0.93 11.75
N THR A 52 12.74 2.21 11.59
CA THR A 52 13.44 2.71 10.39
C THR A 52 14.61 1.82 9.99
N GLY A 53 14.58 1.31 8.76
CA GLY A 53 15.62 0.45 8.20
C GLY A 53 15.74 -0.94 8.81
N MET A 54 14.89 -1.32 9.75
CA MET A 54 14.93 -2.63 10.40
C MET A 54 14.37 -3.72 9.49
N ASP A 55 14.81 -4.96 9.71
CA ASP A 55 14.33 -6.14 8.99
C ASP A 55 13.28 -6.88 9.82
N LEU A 56 12.04 -6.87 9.34
CA LEU A 56 10.89 -7.58 9.89
C LEU A 56 10.44 -8.70 8.93
N SER A 57 11.28 -9.08 7.98
CA SER A 57 10.92 -10.04 6.94
C SER A 57 10.54 -11.40 7.54
N GLY A 58 9.50 -12.02 6.98
CA GLY A 58 9.01 -13.35 7.36
C GLY A 58 8.32 -13.44 8.72
N LEU A 59 8.18 -12.34 9.44
CA LEU A 59 7.49 -12.34 10.75
C LEU A 59 5.97 -12.52 10.58
N ASP A 60 5.36 -13.20 11.52
CA ASP A 60 3.90 -13.20 11.69
C ASP A 60 3.50 -12.04 12.63
N LEU A 61 2.98 -10.98 12.02
CA LEU A 61 2.50 -9.77 12.69
C LEU A 61 1.02 -9.53 12.39
N ALA A 62 0.28 -10.62 12.07
CA ALA A 62 -1.15 -10.55 11.79
C ALA A 62 -1.93 -9.94 12.96
N GLY A 63 -2.87 -9.04 12.65
CA GLY A 63 -3.75 -8.39 13.62
C GLY A 63 -3.07 -7.41 14.58
N ILE A 64 -1.76 -7.17 14.44
CA ILE A 64 -1.02 -6.27 15.34
C ILE A 64 -1.40 -4.81 15.06
N ASP A 65 -1.53 -4.03 16.12
CA ASP A 65 -1.68 -2.57 16.05
C ASP A 65 -0.29 -1.90 16.10
N PHE A 66 0.09 -1.30 14.97
CA PHE A 66 1.37 -0.61 14.81
C PHE A 66 1.38 0.83 15.38
N LYS A 67 0.26 1.33 15.89
CA LYS A 67 0.19 2.60 16.64
C LYS A 67 0.92 3.75 15.97
N ARG A 68 0.73 3.92 14.65
CA ARG A 68 1.39 4.97 13.85
C ARG A 68 2.92 4.82 13.76
N ALA A 69 3.46 3.62 13.92
CA ALA A 69 4.90 3.35 13.87
C ALA A 69 5.56 3.89 12.60
N ASN A 70 6.83 4.21 12.72
CA ASN A 70 7.68 4.55 11.59
C ASN A 70 8.33 3.27 11.03
N LEU A 71 7.94 2.90 9.81
CA LEU A 71 8.45 1.75 9.05
C LEU A 71 9.25 2.21 7.82
N THR A 72 9.77 3.44 7.84
CA THR A 72 10.59 3.99 6.73
C THR A 72 11.77 3.08 6.44
N LYS A 73 11.96 2.72 5.16
CA LYS A 73 13.04 1.82 4.69
C LYS A 73 13.06 0.44 5.37
N CYS A 74 11.99 0.06 6.06
CA CYS A 74 11.86 -1.26 6.67
C CYS A 74 11.86 -2.35 5.61
N ARG A 75 12.39 -3.53 5.94
CA ARG A 75 12.20 -4.74 5.14
C ARG A 75 11.03 -5.54 5.74
N LEU A 76 10.02 -5.75 4.93
CA LEU A 76 8.78 -6.46 5.27
C LEU A 76 8.55 -7.62 4.29
N VAL A 77 9.63 -8.18 3.73
CA VAL A 77 9.54 -9.22 2.69
C VAL A 77 8.88 -10.47 3.25
N ARG A 78 7.76 -10.91 2.66
CA ARG A 78 6.95 -12.05 3.11
C ARG A 78 6.46 -11.95 4.56
N THR A 79 6.36 -10.74 5.10
CA THR A 79 5.80 -10.52 6.44
C THR A 79 4.28 -10.72 6.38
N ASN A 80 3.74 -11.47 7.34
CA ASN A 80 2.30 -11.58 7.51
C ASN A 80 1.78 -10.38 8.31
N LEU A 81 1.08 -9.47 7.65
CA LEU A 81 0.43 -8.28 8.20
C LEU A 81 -1.10 -8.35 8.01
N ALA A 82 -1.64 -9.57 7.78
CA ALA A 82 -3.08 -9.74 7.59
C ALA A 82 -3.86 -9.18 8.79
N LYS A 83 -4.88 -8.36 8.51
CA LYS A 83 -5.72 -7.68 9.53
C LYS A 83 -4.95 -6.73 10.47
N ALA A 84 -3.68 -6.42 10.19
CA ALA A 84 -2.91 -5.48 11.00
C ALA A 84 -3.52 -4.07 10.94
N GLN A 85 -3.40 -3.34 12.06
CA GLN A 85 -3.77 -1.92 12.13
C GLN A 85 -2.53 -1.08 11.82
N LEU A 86 -2.47 -0.59 10.59
CA LEU A 86 -1.36 0.19 10.04
C LEU A 86 -1.78 1.64 9.75
N SER A 87 -2.84 2.11 10.40
CA SER A 87 -3.33 3.48 10.17
C SER A 87 -2.28 4.50 10.56
N SER A 88 -2.07 5.47 9.67
CA SER A 88 -1.10 6.56 9.84
C SER A 88 0.37 6.10 10.05
N VAL A 89 0.74 4.89 9.67
CA VAL A 89 2.14 4.46 9.64
C VAL A 89 2.91 5.16 8.52
N THR A 90 4.22 5.24 8.65
CA THR A 90 5.09 5.66 7.56
C THR A 90 5.80 4.45 6.96
N LEU A 91 5.56 4.20 5.67
CA LEU A 91 6.15 3.10 4.88
C LEU A 91 7.06 3.62 3.75
N THR A 92 7.48 4.87 3.82
CA THR A 92 8.32 5.49 2.79
C THR A 92 9.58 4.66 2.55
N ASP A 93 9.85 4.32 1.27
CA ASP A 93 10.98 3.48 0.84
C ASP A 93 11.01 2.08 1.47
N ALA A 94 9.94 1.61 2.11
CA ALA A 94 9.89 0.25 2.66
C ALA A 94 9.84 -0.79 1.54
N VAL A 95 10.41 -1.97 1.81
CA VAL A 95 10.40 -3.12 0.90
C VAL A 95 9.46 -4.18 1.47
N ALA A 96 8.25 -4.27 0.93
CA ALA A 96 7.18 -5.16 1.37
C ALA A 96 6.80 -6.18 0.26
N THR A 97 7.80 -6.60 -0.52
CA THR A 97 7.59 -7.61 -1.56
C THR A 97 7.05 -8.91 -0.99
N GLU A 98 5.99 -9.44 -1.61
CA GLU A 98 5.34 -10.69 -1.20
C GLU A 98 4.73 -10.63 0.24
N ALA A 99 4.61 -9.46 0.85
CA ALA A 99 3.97 -9.32 2.16
C ALA A 99 2.45 -9.52 2.06
N ASP A 100 1.85 -10.05 3.10
CA ASP A 100 0.41 -10.25 3.19
C ASP A 100 -0.24 -9.15 4.05
N PHE A 101 -0.98 -8.25 3.39
CA PHE A 101 -1.80 -7.21 4.00
C PHE A 101 -3.30 -7.51 3.88
N THR A 102 -3.69 -8.78 3.70
CA THR A 102 -5.10 -9.15 3.55
C THR A 102 -5.94 -8.56 4.68
N SER A 103 -6.97 -7.79 4.31
CA SER A 103 -7.87 -7.09 5.25
C SER A 103 -7.16 -6.15 6.24
N ALA A 104 -5.92 -5.74 5.97
CA ALA A 104 -5.22 -4.76 6.81
C ALA A 104 -5.83 -3.37 6.65
N ASN A 105 -5.69 -2.56 7.69
CA ASN A 105 -6.07 -1.15 7.67
C ASN A 105 -4.80 -0.29 7.51
N LEU A 106 -4.62 0.28 6.32
CA LEU A 106 -3.52 1.20 5.99
C LEU A 106 -4.02 2.66 5.89
N ASP A 107 -5.21 2.98 6.38
CA ASP A 107 -5.80 4.31 6.21
C ASP A 107 -4.84 5.41 6.64
N VAL A 108 -4.72 6.44 5.82
CA VAL A 108 -3.87 7.63 6.05
C VAL A 108 -2.37 7.31 6.17
N ALA A 109 -1.92 6.12 5.76
CA ALA A 109 -0.51 5.79 5.76
C ALA A 109 0.26 6.60 4.70
N VAL A 110 1.54 6.83 4.97
CA VAL A 110 2.46 7.52 4.06
C VAL A 110 3.42 6.48 3.47
N ALA A 111 3.28 6.18 2.18
CA ALA A 111 3.93 5.06 1.51
C ALA A 111 4.61 5.49 0.19
N TYR A 112 5.35 6.60 0.22
CA TYR A 112 6.13 7.04 -0.94
C TYR A 112 7.15 5.98 -1.36
N ARG A 113 7.21 5.64 -2.64
CA ARG A 113 8.19 4.71 -3.23
C ARG A 113 8.26 3.35 -2.52
N VAL A 114 7.16 2.94 -1.88
CA VAL A 114 7.07 1.62 -1.27
C VAL A 114 7.12 0.54 -2.35
N ASP A 115 7.87 -0.52 -2.09
CA ASP A 115 7.92 -1.71 -2.95
C ASP A 115 6.92 -2.75 -2.45
N LEU A 116 5.76 -2.81 -3.10
CA LEU A 116 4.66 -3.75 -2.83
C LEU A 116 4.55 -4.83 -3.92
N ARG A 117 5.62 -5.07 -4.67
CA ARG A 117 5.57 -6.07 -5.74
C ARG A 117 5.16 -7.44 -5.21
N ARG A 118 4.18 -8.05 -5.87
CA ARG A 118 3.58 -9.35 -5.50
C ARG A 118 3.00 -9.39 -4.08
N ALA A 119 2.80 -8.25 -3.43
CA ALA A 119 2.11 -8.19 -2.14
C ALA A 119 0.63 -8.53 -2.31
N VAL A 120 0.02 -9.04 -1.24
CA VAL A 120 -1.41 -9.34 -1.18
C VAL A 120 -2.09 -8.30 -0.31
N LEU A 121 -2.97 -7.48 -0.91
CA LEU A 121 -3.75 -6.44 -0.24
C LEU A 121 -5.26 -6.69 -0.42
N ARG A 122 -5.68 -7.96 -0.49
CA ARG A 122 -7.10 -8.31 -0.69
C ARG A 122 -7.94 -7.74 0.44
N ASP A 123 -9.05 -7.08 0.06
CA ASP A 123 -10.00 -6.49 0.99
C ASP A 123 -9.36 -5.49 1.99
N ALA A 124 -8.16 -4.99 1.70
CA ALA A 124 -7.49 -4.00 2.56
C ALA A 124 -8.17 -2.64 2.44
N SER A 125 -8.19 -1.89 3.56
CA SER A 125 -8.52 -0.48 3.55
C SER A 125 -7.25 0.34 3.29
N VAL A 126 -7.23 1.05 2.16
CA VAL A 126 -6.11 1.87 1.67
C VAL A 126 -6.65 3.30 1.42
N PHE A 127 -7.38 3.82 2.41
CA PHE A 127 -8.07 5.10 2.29
C PHE A 127 -7.14 6.26 2.66
N ALA A 128 -7.08 7.29 1.82
CA ALA A 128 -6.22 8.46 1.96
C ALA A 128 -4.71 8.13 2.11
N VAL A 129 -4.28 6.99 1.59
CA VAL A 129 -2.87 6.59 1.55
C VAL A 129 -2.16 7.34 0.43
N ILE A 130 -0.91 7.73 0.68
CA ILE A 130 -0.05 8.38 -0.31
C ILE A 130 0.87 7.33 -0.92
N LEU A 131 0.66 6.99 -2.21
CA LEU A 131 1.38 5.93 -2.95
C LEU A 131 2.18 6.50 -4.14
N TYR A 132 2.64 7.75 -4.07
CA TYR A 132 3.46 8.30 -5.17
C TYR A 132 4.69 7.42 -5.43
N ASP A 133 4.94 7.14 -6.71
CA ASP A 133 6.09 6.36 -7.19
C ASP A 133 6.18 4.94 -6.58
N ALA A 134 5.11 4.42 -6.00
CA ALA A 134 5.06 3.05 -5.44
C ALA A 134 5.14 1.99 -6.55
N ASP A 135 5.68 0.81 -6.22
CA ASP A 135 5.68 -0.33 -7.12
C ASP A 135 4.72 -1.42 -6.61
N LEU A 136 3.57 -1.53 -7.28
CA LEU A 136 2.48 -2.49 -7.03
C LEU A 136 2.47 -3.60 -8.10
N SER A 137 3.54 -3.75 -8.90
CA SER A 137 3.56 -4.72 -9.99
C SER A 137 3.29 -6.12 -9.48
N ASP A 138 2.40 -6.84 -10.15
CA ASP A 138 1.95 -8.19 -9.79
C ASP A 138 1.25 -8.30 -8.41
N ALA A 139 0.92 -7.18 -7.73
CA ALA A 139 0.22 -7.20 -6.46
C ALA A 139 -1.26 -7.57 -6.62
N ASP A 140 -1.87 -8.10 -5.57
CA ASP A 140 -3.30 -8.44 -5.54
C ASP A 140 -4.06 -7.52 -4.59
N LEU A 141 -4.77 -6.55 -5.17
CA LEU A 141 -5.64 -5.59 -4.48
C LEU A 141 -7.12 -5.90 -4.71
N SER A 142 -7.46 -7.16 -5.01
CA SER A 142 -8.86 -7.56 -5.26
C SER A 142 -9.73 -7.22 -4.05
N GLY A 143 -10.86 -6.55 -4.28
CA GLY A 143 -11.78 -6.11 -3.24
C GLY A 143 -11.28 -4.94 -2.38
N ALA A 144 -10.05 -4.48 -2.54
CA ALA A 144 -9.50 -3.39 -1.74
C ALA A 144 -10.25 -2.07 -1.98
N ARG A 145 -10.33 -1.25 -0.93
CA ARG A 145 -10.76 0.15 -1.04
C ARG A 145 -9.53 1.03 -1.08
N LEU A 146 -9.13 1.42 -2.29
CA LEU A 146 -7.99 2.29 -2.53
C LEU A 146 -8.49 3.67 -2.93
N ILE A 147 -8.25 4.68 -2.10
CA ILE A 147 -8.61 6.08 -2.36
C ILE A 147 -7.45 6.94 -1.90
N GLY A 148 -6.93 7.76 -2.81
CA GLY A 148 -5.79 8.62 -2.53
C GLY A 148 -4.86 8.75 -3.75
N PRO A 149 -3.80 9.54 -3.64
CA PRO A 149 -2.88 9.75 -4.74
C PRO A 149 -1.92 8.56 -4.91
N MET A 150 -1.80 8.09 -6.17
CA MET A 150 -0.83 7.07 -6.58
C MET A 150 -0.08 7.45 -7.87
N ASN A 151 0.12 8.75 -8.10
CA ASN A 151 0.73 9.23 -9.33
C ASN A 151 2.10 8.59 -9.57
N ASN A 152 2.39 8.27 -10.83
CA ASN A 152 3.60 7.58 -11.29
C ASN A 152 3.81 6.18 -10.69
N ALA A 153 2.85 5.61 -9.99
CA ALA A 153 2.99 4.25 -9.47
C ALA A 153 3.05 3.24 -10.63
N LYS A 154 3.70 2.12 -10.37
CA LYS A 154 3.73 0.96 -11.25
C LYS A 154 2.72 -0.06 -10.73
N ALA A 155 1.78 -0.46 -11.56
CA ALA A 155 0.76 -1.43 -11.24
C ALA A 155 0.60 -2.47 -12.37
N GLN A 156 1.71 -2.76 -13.08
CA GLN A 156 1.70 -3.72 -14.18
C GLN A 156 1.26 -5.09 -13.69
N ARG A 157 0.29 -5.70 -14.40
CA ARG A 157 -0.27 -7.02 -14.10
C ARG A 157 -0.84 -7.15 -12.68
N ALA A 158 -1.03 -6.04 -11.97
CA ALA A 158 -1.69 -6.05 -10.66
C ALA A 158 -3.16 -6.39 -10.80
N LYS A 159 -3.74 -6.97 -9.76
CA LYS A 159 -5.17 -7.33 -9.70
C LYS A 159 -5.92 -6.32 -8.86
N PHE A 160 -6.89 -5.67 -9.49
CA PHE A 160 -7.84 -4.75 -8.85
C PHE A 160 -9.30 -5.26 -9.04
N ILE A 161 -9.48 -6.59 -9.05
CA ILE A 161 -10.78 -7.22 -9.29
C ILE A 161 -11.78 -6.72 -8.25
N ARG A 162 -12.86 -6.05 -8.70
CA ARG A 162 -13.90 -5.43 -7.86
C ARG A 162 -13.34 -4.46 -6.80
N ALA A 163 -12.13 -3.95 -6.99
CA ALA A 163 -11.58 -2.93 -6.10
C ALA A 163 -12.33 -1.61 -6.26
N ASN A 164 -12.39 -0.85 -5.18
CA ASN A 164 -12.97 0.50 -5.21
C ASN A 164 -11.87 1.56 -5.25
N LEU A 165 -11.66 2.13 -6.43
CA LEU A 165 -10.74 3.25 -6.68
C LEU A 165 -11.51 4.56 -6.93
N GLY A 166 -12.81 4.47 -7.06
CA GLY A 166 -13.68 5.58 -7.43
C GLY A 166 -14.07 6.45 -6.25
N VAL A 167 -14.93 7.42 -6.55
CA VAL A 167 -15.47 8.33 -5.54
C VAL A 167 -16.20 7.56 -4.45
N ASP A 168 -15.88 7.88 -3.21
CA ASP A 168 -16.61 7.37 -2.04
C ASP A 168 -17.89 8.20 -1.82
N PRO A 169 -19.09 7.61 -2.03
CA PRO A 169 -20.34 8.32 -1.80
C PRO A 169 -20.58 8.68 -0.35
N GLY A 170 -19.96 7.99 0.61
CA GLY A 170 -20.14 8.19 2.04
C GLY A 170 -19.37 9.38 2.62
N ASN A 171 -18.43 9.97 1.86
CA ASN A 171 -17.51 10.98 2.40
C ASN A 171 -17.56 12.32 1.64
N GLN A 172 -18.74 12.72 1.17
CA GLN A 172 -18.94 13.91 0.34
C GLN A 172 -18.68 15.25 1.04
N GLY A 173 -18.59 15.27 2.37
CA GLY A 173 -18.37 16.50 3.14
C GLY A 173 -16.92 17.04 3.10
N MET A 174 -15.96 16.24 2.66
CA MET A 174 -14.52 16.57 2.63
C MET A 174 -13.96 16.80 1.21
N GLY A 175 -14.81 16.97 0.22
CA GLY A 175 -14.44 17.08 -1.18
C GLY A 175 -14.52 15.75 -1.92
N ILE A 176 -14.11 15.75 -3.21
CA ILE A 176 -14.15 14.54 -4.03
C ILE A 176 -12.93 13.69 -3.65
N MET A 177 -13.11 12.70 -2.80
CA MET A 177 -12.07 11.72 -2.49
C MET A 177 -12.14 10.58 -3.52
N ARG A 178 -11.09 10.45 -4.31
CA ARG A 178 -10.93 9.48 -5.38
C ARG A 178 -9.46 9.10 -5.51
N VAL A 179 -9.16 8.15 -6.35
CA VAL A 179 -7.78 7.91 -6.76
C VAL A 179 -7.32 8.97 -7.77
N ASP A 180 -6.16 9.56 -7.52
CA ASP A 180 -5.40 10.28 -8.52
C ASP A 180 -4.33 9.33 -9.06
N ALA A 181 -4.58 8.79 -10.27
CA ALA A 181 -3.74 7.80 -10.94
C ALA A 181 -3.04 8.42 -12.17
N ILE A 182 -2.54 9.63 -12.02
CA ILE A 182 -1.88 10.35 -13.11
C ILE A 182 -0.57 9.65 -13.46
N SER A 183 -0.39 9.30 -14.73
CA SER A 183 0.79 8.59 -15.26
C SER A 183 1.07 7.24 -14.58
N VAL A 184 0.07 6.59 -14.03
CA VAL A 184 0.19 5.23 -13.49
C VAL A 184 0.31 4.23 -14.64
N ASP A 185 1.16 3.24 -14.47
CA ASP A 185 1.28 2.13 -15.41
C ASP A 185 0.42 0.94 -14.92
N PHE A 186 -0.77 0.80 -15.53
CA PHE A 186 -1.70 -0.32 -15.35
C PHE A 186 -1.58 -1.37 -16.47
N SER A 187 -0.47 -1.40 -17.22
CA SER A 187 -0.35 -2.31 -18.36
C SER A 187 -0.54 -3.77 -17.94
N GLY A 188 -1.46 -4.46 -18.62
CA GLY A 188 -1.83 -5.84 -18.32
C GLY A 188 -2.53 -6.06 -16.98
N ALA A 189 -2.93 -5.01 -16.25
CA ALA A 189 -3.65 -5.12 -14.98
C ALA A 189 -5.04 -5.73 -15.17
N ASP A 190 -5.53 -6.45 -14.16
CA ASP A 190 -6.90 -6.95 -14.10
C ASP A 190 -7.76 -5.99 -13.27
N LEU A 191 -8.56 -5.20 -13.96
CA LEU A 191 -9.51 -4.22 -13.40
C LEU A 191 -10.96 -4.69 -13.52
N THR A 192 -11.18 -6.01 -13.67
CA THR A 192 -12.51 -6.60 -13.83
C THR A 192 -13.46 -6.17 -12.72
N GLY A 193 -14.57 -5.53 -13.09
CA GLY A 193 -15.59 -5.03 -12.17
C GLY A 193 -15.13 -3.91 -11.23
N ALA A 194 -13.95 -3.33 -11.46
CA ALA A 194 -13.43 -2.25 -10.60
C ALA A 194 -14.31 -0.99 -10.71
N ASN A 195 -14.49 -0.32 -9.58
CA ASN A 195 -15.07 1.02 -9.56
C ASN A 195 -13.98 2.07 -9.84
N LEU A 196 -14.00 2.64 -11.04
CA LEU A 196 -13.10 3.70 -11.50
C LEU A 196 -13.83 5.04 -11.68
N ARG A 197 -15.00 5.21 -11.05
CA ARG A 197 -15.81 6.43 -11.22
C ARG A 197 -15.04 7.67 -10.78
N LYS A 198 -14.95 8.64 -11.69
CA LYS A 198 -14.27 9.93 -11.48
C LYS A 198 -12.78 9.81 -11.11
N VAL A 199 -12.13 8.68 -11.31
CA VAL A 199 -10.68 8.51 -11.15
C VAL A 199 -9.94 9.40 -12.16
N LEU A 200 -8.83 10.00 -11.75
CA LEU A 200 -7.95 10.71 -12.68
C LEU A 200 -6.97 9.71 -13.32
N LEU A 201 -7.27 9.28 -14.53
CA LEU A 201 -6.42 8.38 -15.33
C LEU A 201 -5.60 9.17 -16.38
N VAL A 202 -5.31 10.44 -16.09
CA VAL A 202 -4.57 11.32 -16.99
C VAL A 202 -3.20 10.73 -17.33
N ARG A 203 -2.96 10.45 -18.61
CA ARG A 203 -1.73 9.80 -19.13
C ARG A 203 -1.42 8.43 -18.50
N ALA A 204 -2.40 7.76 -17.92
CA ALA A 204 -2.24 6.40 -17.43
C ALA A 204 -2.07 5.42 -18.61
N ASP A 205 -1.24 4.40 -18.45
CA ASP A 205 -1.09 3.31 -19.42
C ASP A 205 -1.93 2.11 -19.00
N LEU A 206 -3.02 1.84 -19.73
CA LEU A 206 -3.89 0.68 -19.55
C LEU A 206 -3.70 -0.35 -20.68
N THR A 207 -2.57 -0.32 -21.39
CA THR A 207 -2.31 -1.24 -22.50
C THR A 207 -2.46 -2.69 -22.05
N GLY A 208 -3.36 -3.44 -22.73
CA GLY A 208 -3.62 -4.85 -22.44
C GLY A 208 -4.36 -5.11 -21.12
N ALA A 209 -4.81 -4.07 -20.42
CA ALA A 209 -5.58 -4.24 -19.18
C ALA A 209 -6.94 -4.91 -19.44
N ASP A 210 -7.45 -5.62 -18.44
CA ASP A 210 -8.80 -6.16 -18.43
C ASP A 210 -9.74 -5.20 -17.71
N LEU A 211 -10.65 -4.58 -18.47
CA LEU A 211 -11.66 -3.63 -17.98
C LEU A 211 -13.07 -4.22 -18.03
N THR A 212 -13.20 -5.55 -18.14
CA THR A 212 -14.50 -6.22 -18.15
C THR A 212 -15.36 -5.75 -16.97
N ASP A 213 -16.57 -5.24 -17.25
CA ASP A 213 -17.52 -4.72 -16.26
C ASP A 213 -17.00 -3.57 -15.36
N ALA A 214 -15.86 -2.97 -15.66
CA ALA A 214 -15.35 -1.80 -14.93
C ALA A 214 -16.27 -0.57 -15.13
N ASP A 215 -16.35 0.32 -14.15
CA ASP A 215 -17.15 1.55 -14.21
C ASP A 215 -16.25 2.78 -14.35
N LEU A 216 -16.15 3.32 -15.56
CA LEU A 216 -15.39 4.53 -15.91
C LEU A 216 -16.22 5.81 -15.90
N THR A 217 -17.46 5.78 -15.34
CA THR A 217 -18.34 6.96 -15.34
C THR A 217 -17.64 8.19 -14.76
N GLY A 218 -17.42 9.20 -15.61
CA GLY A 218 -16.78 10.46 -15.23
C GLY A 218 -15.29 10.36 -14.90
N ALA A 219 -14.63 9.22 -15.20
CA ALA A 219 -13.17 9.13 -15.14
C ALA A 219 -12.54 10.10 -16.15
N ASP A 220 -11.40 10.69 -15.80
CA ASP A 220 -10.66 11.57 -16.70
C ASP A 220 -9.59 10.77 -17.44
N LEU A 221 -9.79 10.63 -18.77
CA LEU A 221 -8.95 9.82 -19.65
C LEU A 221 -7.98 10.66 -20.51
N LEU A 222 -7.72 11.92 -20.13
CA LEU A 222 -6.84 12.80 -20.91
C LEU A 222 -5.48 12.15 -21.20
N GLY A 223 -5.24 11.79 -22.47
CA GLY A 223 -4.01 11.16 -22.91
C GLY A 223 -3.77 9.75 -22.34
N ALA A 224 -4.78 9.12 -21.76
CA ALA A 224 -4.69 7.72 -21.32
C ALA A 224 -4.52 6.78 -22.52
N ILE A 225 -3.78 5.69 -22.35
CA ILE A 225 -3.53 4.66 -23.38
C ILE A 225 -4.37 3.44 -23.06
N LEU A 226 -5.36 3.13 -23.91
CA LEU A 226 -6.27 1.99 -23.77
C LEU A 226 -6.11 1.01 -24.96
N ARG A 227 -4.89 0.76 -25.38
CA ARG A 227 -4.60 -0.18 -26.48
C ARG A 227 -4.77 -1.63 -26.00
N ASN A 228 -5.35 -2.46 -26.86
CA ASN A 228 -5.50 -3.91 -26.60
C ASN A 228 -6.21 -4.24 -25.27
N ILE A 229 -7.04 -3.36 -24.75
CA ILE A 229 -7.83 -3.62 -23.54
C ILE A 229 -8.82 -4.76 -23.80
N ARG A 230 -9.12 -5.54 -22.77
CA ARG A 230 -10.20 -6.54 -22.78
C ARG A 230 -11.47 -5.95 -22.17
N GLY A 231 -12.61 -6.52 -22.55
CA GLY A 231 -13.92 -6.16 -21.99
C GLY A 231 -14.47 -4.82 -22.44
N ARG A 232 -13.98 -4.24 -23.55
CA ARG A 232 -14.37 -2.89 -24.02
C ARG A 232 -15.90 -2.71 -24.09
N ASP A 233 -16.62 -3.73 -24.58
CA ASP A 233 -18.07 -3.64 -24.79
C ASP A 233 -18.88 -3.72 -23.47
N SER A 234 -18.26 -4.18 -22.39
CA SER A 234 -18.87 -4.27 -21.06
C SER A 234 -18.47 -3.14 -20.12
N ILE A 235 -17.57 -2.23 -20.55
CA ILE A 235 -17.19 -1.06 -19.75
C ILE A 235 -18.42 -0.17 -19.56
N ARG A 236 -18.73 0.15 -18.31
CA ARG A 236 -19.83 1.07 -17.99
C ARG A 236 -19.32 2.50 -17.98
N GLY A 237 -20.10 3.40 -18.59
CA GLY A 237 -19.88 4.83 -18.52
C GLY A 237 -18.63 5.34 -19.27
N LEU A 238 -18.12 4.59 -20.24
CA LEU A 238 -17.04 5.07 -21.13
C LEU A 238 -17.52 6.26 -21.95
N ASP A 239 -18.78 6.27 -22.36
CA ASP A 239 -19.47 7.37 -23.05
C ASP A 239 -19.63 8.63 -22.19
N ARG A 240 -19.46 8.50 -20.88
CA ARG A 240 -19.54 9.59 -19.89
C ARG A 240 -18.19 9.88 -19.24
N ALA A 241 -17.13 9.26 -19.71
CA ALA A 241 -15.77 9.58 -19.28
C ALA A 241 -15.35 10.94 -19.86
N VAL A 242 -14.59 11.70 -19.09
CA VAL A 242 -14.06 13.00 -19.49
C VAL A 242 -12.85 12.77 -20.38
N HIS A 243 -12.71 13.54 -21.47
CA HIS A 243 -11.63 13.46 -22.44
C HIS A 243 -11.44 12.05 -23.06
N ALA A 244 -12.51 11.28 -23.19
CA ALA A 244 -12.45 9.97 -23.83
C ALA A 244 -12.03 10.07 -25.32
N ASP A 245 -12.31 11.19 -25.98
CA ASP A 245 -11.89 11.54 -27.34
C ASP A 245 -10.39 11.81 -27.46
N GLN A 246 -9.70 12.05 -26.36
CA GLN A 246 -8.26 12.29 -26.29
C GLN A 246 -7.49 11.08 -25.71
N ALA A 247 -8.19 10.00 -25.43
CA ALA A 247 -7.59 8.73 -25.06
C ALA A 247 -7.15 7.96 -26.30
N VAL A 248 -6.08 7.17 -26.18
CA VAL A 248 -5.50 6.41 -27.30
C VAL A 248 -6.05 4.98 -27.25
N PHE A 249 -6.94 4.66 -28.16
CA PHE A 249 -7.40 3.29 -28.43
C PHE A 249 -6.61 2.66 -29.59
N ASN A 250 -6.87 1.38 -29.88
CA ASN A 250 -6.42 0.77 -31.12
C ASN A 250 -7.15 1.43 -32.30
N ASP A 251 -6.43 1.66 -33.38
CA ASP A 251 -7.00 2.04 -34.68
C ASP A 251 -7.81 0.89 -35.27
#